data_dc1ec97797fc622fb050e4485cb0fc58
#
_entry.id   dc1ec97797fc622fb050e4485cb0fc58
#
_cell.length_a   1.000
_cell.length_b   1.000
_cell.length_c   1.000
_cell.angle_alpha   90.00
_cell.angle_beta   90.00
_cell.angle_gamma   90.00
#
_symmetry.space_group_name_H-M   'P 1'
#
loop_
_entity.id
_entity.type
_entity.pdbx_description
1 polymer ?
#
loop_
_entity_poly.entity_id
_entity_poly.type
_entity_poly.pdbx_seq_one_letter_code
_entity_poly.pdbx_strand_id
1 'polypeptide(L)'
;MAIVLDGKKLSLESEKDFSKRVKRIKDKNHSTPILATILVGSDPASATYVKMKGNACKRVGMDSLKIELDETTTTSELIEKIQELNANKDVHGILLQHPVPDHIDERSCFDAIDIKKDVDGVTSTGFGRMSMQEKAYGSCTPYGIMRLLKEYKISLEGKSAVVVGRSPILGKPMAMMLLNENATVTICHSKTKNLPEIVSSADIIVGAVGIPKFIKSDWIKDNAIVVDAGYHPEKCGDIDLEGVISRSSAYTPVPGGVGPMTINTLIMQTLESCEAQLDLD
;
A
#
# COMPACT_ATOMS: atom_id res chain seq x y z
N MET A 1 22.12 -14.54 -11.04
CA MET A 1 21.95 -13.56 -9.93
C MET A 1 20.47 -13.22 -9.84
N ALA A 2 19.93 -13.14 -8.63
CA ALA A 2 18.55 -12.74 -8.41
C ALA A 2 18.30 -11.29 -8.86
N ILE A 3 17.11 -11.01 -9.40
CA ILE A 3 16.67 -9.65 -9.74
C ILE A 3 16.31 -8.93 -8.45
N VAL A 4 16.90 -7.76 -8.21
CA VAL A 4 16.51 -6.88 -7.10
C VAL A 4 15.31 -6.05 -7.55
N LEU A 5 14.17 -6.24 -6.89
CA LEU A 5 12.95 -5.45 -7.12
C LEU A 5 13.09 -4.12 -6.36
N ASP A 6 13.81 -3.16 -6.93
CA ASP A 6 14.16 -1.87 -6.31
C ASP A 6 12.99 -0.87 -6.39
N GLY A 7 12.19 -0.85 -5.34
CA GLY A 7 11.06 0.07 -5.25
C GLY A 7 11.46 1.53 -5.03
N LYS A 8 12.61 1.78 -4.41
CA LYS A 8 13.10 3.14 -4.23
C LYS A 8 13.45 3.77 -5.59
N LYS A 9 14.12 3.02 -6.47
CA LYS A 9 14.43 3.46 -7.83
C LYS A 9 13.15 3.75 -8.60
N LEU A 10 12.22 2.80 -8.65
CA LEU A 10 10.94 2.95 -9.36
C LEU A 10 10.11 4.13 -8.82
N SER A 11 10.07 4.32 -7.51
CA SER A 11 9.41 5.46 -6.87
C SER A 11 9.95 6.80 -7.38
N LEU A 12 11.29 6.97 -7.41
CA LEU A 12 11.94 8.19 -7.87
C LEU A 12 11.72 8.45 -9.37
N GLU A 13 11.68 7.41 -10.18
CA GLU A 13 11.39 7.50 -11.61
C GLU A 13 9.94 7.93 -11.84
N SER A 14 8.99 7.35 -11.12
CA SER A 14 7.57 7.69 -11.19
C SER A 14 7.29 9.14 -10.76
N GLU A 15 7.99 9.66 -9.74
CA GLU A 15 7.81 11.03 -9.26
C GLU A 15 8.09 12.08 -10.35
N LYS A 16 8.91 11.78 -11.36
CA LYS A 16 9.16 12.68 -12.50
C LYS A 16 7.92 12.84 -13.38
N ASP A 17 7.17 11.77 -13.60
CA ASP A 17 5.91 11.81 -14.32
C ASP A 17 4.83 12.51 -13.50
N PHE A 18 4.71 12.19 -12.22
CA PHE A 18 3.75 12.84 -11.33
C PHE A 18 3.94 14.35 -11.27
N SER A 19 5.18 14.83 -11.20
CA SER A 19 5.47 16.27 -11.22
C SER A 19 5.00 16.95 -12.52
N LYS A 20 5.12 16.28 -13.66
CA LYS A 20 4.61 16.81 -14.95
C LYS A 20 3.08 16.87 -14.95
N ARG A 21 2.41 15.83 -14.46
CA ARG A 21 0.94 15.78 -14.36
C ARG A 21 0.41 16.86 -13.41
N VAL A 22 1.03 17.02 -12.22
CA VAL A 22 0.69 18.09 -11.28
C VAL A 22 0.84 19.48 -11.93
N LYS A 23 1.94 19.71 -12.65
CA LYS A 23 2.14 20.98 -13.38
C LYS A 23 1.02 21.20 -14.39
N ARG A 24 0.66 20.20 -15.18
CA ARG A 24 -0.45 20.27 -16.16
C ARG A 24 -1.76 20.67 -15.51
N ILE A 25 -2.09 20.10 -14.33
CA ILE A 25 -3.30 20.43 -13.58
C ILE A 25 -3.27 21.89 -13.14
N LYS A 26 -2.17 22.34 -12.54
CA LYS A 26 -2.02 23.73 -12.10
C LYS A 26 -2.14 24.74 -13.24
N ASP A 27 -1.51 24.46 -14.37
CA ASP A 27 -1.52 25.37 -15.54
C ASP A 27 -2.91 25.46 -16.19
N LYS A 28 -3.69 24.35 -16.20
CA LYS A 28 -5.00 24.30 -16.86
C LYS A 28 -6.17 24.69 -15.96
N ASN A 29 -6.16 24.26 -14.72
CA ASN A 29 -7.34 24.30 -13.83
C ASN A 29 -7.14 25.23 -12.63
N HIS A 30 -5.95 25.82 -12.46
CA HIS A 30 -5.57 26.63 -11.29
C HIS A 30 -5.81 25.89 -9.95
N SER A 31 -5.83 24.55 -9.99
CA SER A 31 -6.01 23.68 -8.83
C SER A 31 -4.72 22.96 -8.49
N THR A 32 -4.54 22.61 -7.24
CA THR A 32 -3.41 21.79 -6.78
C THR A 32 -3.95 20.49 -6.19
N PRO A 33 -3.47 19.31 -6.60
CA PRO A 33 -3.88 18.08 -5.96
C PRO A 33 -3.55 18.09 -4.46
N ILE A 34 -4.52 17.79 -3.60
CA ILE A 34 -4.40 17.82 -2.13
C ILE A 34 -4.70 16.45 -1.56
N LEU A 35 -3.75 15.92 -0.80
CA LEU A 35 -3.93 14.75 0.06
C LEU A 35 -4.21 15.22 1.50
N ALA A 36 -5.38 14.91 2.04
CA ALA A 36 -5.68 15.07 3.46
C ALA A 36 -5.23 13.82 4.22
N THR A 37 -4.44 14.01 5.25
CA THR A 37 -3.95 12.93 6.12
C THR A 37 -4.39 13.19 7.55
N ILE A 38 -5.19 12.27 8.10
CA ILE A 38 -5.69 12.33 9.47
C ILE A 38 -4.79 11.46 10.36
N LEU A 39 -4.31 12.02 11.44
CA LEU A 39 -3.58 11.33 12.51
C LEU A 39 -4.35 11.51 13.81
N VAL A 40 -4.70 10.43 14.48
CA VAL A 40 -5.32 10.45 15.80
C VAL A 40 -4.30 10.01 16.85
N GLY A 41 -4.13 10.84 17.86
CA GLY A 41 -3.13 10.62 18.91
C GLY A 41 -1.71 11.03 18.50
N SER A 42 -0.73 10.62 19.30
CA SER A 42 0.65 11.12 19.23
C SER A 42 1.70 10.01 19.00
N ASP A 43 1.31 8.86 18.43
CA ASP A 43 2.27 7.79 18.16
C ASP A 43 3.42 8.26 17.26
N PRO A 44 4.70 8.18 17.72
CA PRO A 44 5.84 8.71 16.98
C PRO A 44 6.10 8.03 15.64
N ALA A 45 5.77 6.73 15.52
CA ALA A 45 5.94 5.99 14.28
C ALA A 45 4.93 6.50 13.23
N SER A 46 3.66 6.61 13.61
CA SER A 46 2.59 7.18 12.77
C SER A 46 2.90 8.62 12.35
N ALA A 47 3.37 9.47 13.26
CA ALA A 47 3.78 10.84 12.95
C ALA A 47 4.92 10.90 11.92
N THR A 48 5.88 9.97 12.02
CA THR A 48 6.98 9.85 11.05
C THR A 48 6.45 9.47 9.66
N TYR A 49 5.54 8.50 9.56
CA TYR A 49 4.93 8.11 8.28
C TYR A 49 4.11 9.25 7.66
N VAL A 50 3.32 9.97 8.45
CA VAL A 50 2.59 11.17 8.00
C VAL A 50 3.55 12.22 7.43
N LYS A 51 4.66 12.49 8.12
CA LYS A 51 5.70 13.41 7.63
C LYS A 51 6.32 12.94 6.31
N MET A 52 6.59 11.65 6.17
CA MET A 52 7.14 11.09 4.93
C MET A 52 6.16 11.25 3.76
N LYS A 53 4.86 11.01 3.97
CA LYS A 53 3.80 11.20 2.97
C LYS A 53 3.68 12.68 2.55
N GLY A 54 3.67 13.62 3.51
CA GLY A 54 3.67 15.05 3.22
C GLY A 54 4.90 15.51 2.44
N ASN A 55 6.08 14.97 2.76
CA ASN A 55 7.30 15.25 1.99
C ASN A 55 7.21 14.69 0.56
N ALA A 56 6.57 13.53 0.38
CA ALA A 56 6.36 12.96 -0.95
C ALA A 56 5.41 13.85 -1.79
N CYS A 57 4.31 14.34 -1.22
CA CYS A 57 3.45 15.33 -1.88
C CYS A 57 4.26 16.55 -2.36
N LYS A 58 5.05 17.14 -1.45
CA LYS A 58 5.88 18.32 -1.78
C LYS A 58 6.86 18.07 -2.92
N ARG A 59 7.50 16.90 -2.97
CA ARG A 59 8.48 16.57 -4.03
C ARG A 59 7.88 16.60 -5.43
N VAL A 60 6.61 16.22 -5.55
CA VAL A 60 5.91 16.22 -6.86
C VAL A 60 5.08 17.48 -7.10
N GLY A 61 5.07 18.42 -6.15
CA GLY A 61 4.35 19.69 -6.27
C GLY A 61 2.88 19.63 -5.85
N MET A 62 2.43 18.57 -5.18
CA MET A 62 1.13 18.45 -4.54
C MET A 62 1.12 19.12 -3.16
N ASP A 63 -0.06 19.48 -2.68
CA ASP A 63 -0.24 19.92 -1.31
C ASP A 63 -0.66 18.76 -0.39
N SER A 64 -0.37 18.91 0.89
CA SER A 64 -0.72 17.96 1.95
C SER A 64 -1.39 18.69 3.08
N LEU A 65 -2.65 18.34 3.36
CA LEU A 65 -3.41 18.82 4.50
C LEU A 65 -3.26 17.83 5.65
N LYS A 66 -2.46 18.18 6.65
CA LYS A 66 -2.30 17.38 7.87
C LYS A 66 -3.38 17.76 8.88
N ILE A 67 -4.10 16.78 9.40
CA ILE A 67 -5.12 16.92 10.44
C ILE A 67 -4.69 16.06 11.61
N GLU A 68 -4.44 16.70 12.74
CA GLU A 68 -4.07 16.05 13.99
C GLU A 68 -5.26 16.13 14.94
N LEU A 69 -5.74 14.98 15.39
CA LEU A 69 -6.84 14.85 16.35
C LEU A 69 -6.29 14.30 17.67
N ASP A 70 -6.92 14.71 18.77
CA ASP A 70 -6.56 14.26 20.09
C ASP A 70 -6.75 12.74 20.25
N GLU A 71 -5.97 12.11 21.11
CA GLU A 71 -6.08 10.69 21.42
C GLU A 71 -7.45 10.31 21.99
N THR A 72 -8.16 11.25 22.61
CA THR A 72 -9.52 11.08 23.16
C THR A 72 -10.62 11.18 22.12
N THR A 73 -10.31 11.52 20.87
CA THR A 73 -11.29 11.62 19.76
C THR A 73 -12.14 10.37 19.66
N THR A 74 -13.45 10.53 19.63
CA THR A 74 -14.39 9.42 19.48
C THR A 74 -14.55 8.99 18.02
N THR A 75 -15.10 7.78 17.81
CA THR A 75 -15.45 7.29 16.47
C THR A 75 -16.35 8.28 15.71
N SER A 76 -17.38 8.86 16.39
CA SER A 76 -18.31 9.81 15.79
C SER A 76 -17.61 11.09 15.32
N GLU A 77 -16.78 11.69 16.17
CA GLU A 77 -16.03 12.90 15.83
C GLU A 77 -15.07 12.69 14.68
N LEU A 78 -14.41 11.51 14.62
CA LEU A 78 -13.54 11.15 13.50
C LEU A 78 -14.34 10.98 12.21
N ILE A 79 -15.51 10.33 12.25
CA ILE A 79 -16.40 10.20 11.08
C ILE A 79 -16.91 11.57 10.61
N GLU A 80 -17.30 12.46 11.52
CA GLU A 80 -17.68 13.83 11.17
C GLU A 80 -16.55 14.56 10.44
N LYS A 81 -15.31 14.44 10.92
CA LYS A 81 -14.15 15.02 10.26
C LYS A 81 -13.91 14.43 8.87
N ILE A 82 -14.09 13.13 8.70
CA ILE A 82 -13.99 12.46 7.40
C ILE A 82 -15.08 12.99 6.45
N GLN A 83 -16.30 13.18 6.93
CA GLN A 83 -17.42 13.71 6.13
C GLN A 83 -17.18 15.17 5.69
N GLU A 84 -16.59 16.01 6.56
CA GLU A 84 -16.16 17.37 6.18
C GLU A 84 -15.16 17.32 5.01
N LEU A 85 -14.18 16.39 5.06
CA LEU A 85 -13.21 16.23 4.00
C LEU A 85 -13.81 15.64 2.71
N ASN A 86 -14.79 14.73 2.85
CA ASN A 86 -15.54 14.22 1.70
C ASN A 86 -16.28 15.35 0.97
N ALA A 87 -16.87 16.29 1.71
CA ALA A 87 -17.58 17.43 1.15
C ALA A 87 -16.67 18.54 0.59
N ASN A 88 -15.40 18.59 1.02
CA ASN A 88 -14.44 19.60 0.58
C ASN A 88 -13.95 19.31 -0.85
N LYS A 89 -14.34 20.16 -1.80
CA LYS A 89 -13.97 20.01 -3.23
C LYS A 89 -12.48 20.21 -3.53
N ASP A 90 -11.73 20.85 -2.62
CA ASP A 90 -10.29 21.06 -2.79
C ASP A 90 -9.47 19.85 -2.33
N VAL A 91 -10.08 18.92 -1.57
CA VAL A 91 -9.45 17.68 -1.11
C VAL A 91 -9.70 16.57 -2.13
N HIS A 92 -8.64 16.00 -2.66
CA HIS A 92 -8.70 15.00 -3.72
C HIS A 92 -8.45 13.57 -3.24
N GLY A 93 -7.81 13.41 -2.09
CA GLY A 93 -7.60 12.12 -1.44
C GLY A 93 -7.65 12.23 0.07
N ILE A 94 -8.14 11.21 0.74
CA ILE A 94 -8.21 11.12 2.21
C ILE A 94 -7.44 9.88 2.65
N LEU A 95 -6.55 10.07 3.61
CA LEU A 95 -5.84 9.01 4.30
C LEU A 95 -6.12 9.11 5.80
N LEU A 96 -6.66 8.06 6.39
CA LEU A 96 -6.66 7.87 7.84
C LEU A 96 -5.42 7.05 8.21
N GLN A 97 -4.49 7.66 8.95
CA GLN A 97 -3.26 6.97 9.35
C GLN A 97 -3.56 5.87 10.37
N HIS A 98 -3.28 4.64 9.97
CA HIS A 98 -3.40 3.43 10.79
C HIS A 98 -2.11 3.20 11.62
N PRO A 99 -2.19 2.64 12.85
CA PRO A 99 -3.42 2.36 13.59
C PRO A 99 -4.02 3.61 14.25
N VAL A 100 -5.32 3.54 14.55
CA VAL A 100 -5.98 4.51 15.43
C VAL A 100 -6.05 3.95 16.87
N PRO A 101 -6.33 4.78 17.90
CA PRO A 101 -6.56 4.30 19.26
C PRO A 101 -7.63 3.20 19.36
N ASP A 102 -7.44 2.22 20.25
CA ASP A 102 -8.25 1.00 20.38
C ASP A 102 -9.76 1.23 20.62
N HIS A 103 -10.13 2.39 21.17
CA HIS A 103 -11.54 2.74 21.44
C HIS A 103 -12.29 3.23 20.19
N ILE A 104 -11.59 3.48 19.09
CA ILE A 104 -12.17 3.92 17.82
C ILE A 104 -12.51 2.69 16.96
N ASP A 105 -13.73 2.66 16.43
CA ASP A 105 -14.08 1.69 15.37
C ASP A 105 -13.43 2.11 14.05
N GLU A 106 -12.19 1.65 13.87
CA GLU A 106 -11.39 1.97 12.68
C GLU A 106 -12.09 1.55 11.38
N ARG A 107 -12.80 0.41 11.38
CA ARG A 107 -13.49 -0.06 10.18
C ARG A 107 -14.60 0.88 9.76
N SER A 108 -15.42 1.32 10.70
CA SER A 108 -16.47 2.32 10.43
C SER A 108 -15.88 3.64 9.93
N CYS A 109 -14.73 4.06 10.46
CA CYS A 109 -14.05 5.27 9.99
C CYS A 109 -13.50 5.12 8.56
N PHE A 110 -12.88 3.99 8.23
CA PHE A 110 -12.45 3.72 6.85
C PHE A 110 -13.64 3.73 5.89
N ASP A 111 -14.74 3.07 6.25
CA ASP A 111 -15.92 2.96 5.40
C ASP A 111 -16.71 4.28 5.27
N ALA A 112 -16.42 5.28 6.10
CA ALA A 112 -16.96 6.64 5.98
C ALA A 112 -16.25 7.49 4.90
N ILE A 113 -15.08 7.06 4.40
CA ILE A 113 -14.35 7.75 3.32
C ILE A 113 -15.12 7.57 2.00
N ASP A 114 -15.36 8.68 1.27
CA ASP A 114 -15.95 8.61 -0.08
C ASP A 114 -15.03 7.80 -1.00
N ILE A 115 -15.61 6.83 -1.71
CA ILE A 115 -14.86 5.94 -2.60
C ILE A 115 -14.06 6.68 -3.68
N LYS A 116 -14.48 7.87 -4.06
CA LYS A 116 -13.77 8.73 -5.00
C LYS A 116 -12.52 9.35 -4.39
N LYS A 117 -12.43 9.40 -3.06
CA LYS A 117 -11.31 9.95 -2.29
C LYS A 117 -10.57 8.90 -1.46
N ASP A 118 -10.97 7.62 -1.54
CA ASP A 118 -10.35 6.48 -0.87
C ASP A 118 -9.03 6.09 -1.58
N VAL A 119 -8.10 7.01 -1.61
CA VAL A 119 -6.82 6.85 -2.35
C VAL A 119 -5.84 5.90 -1.66
N ASP A 120 -6.13 5.48 -0.45
CA ASP A 120 -5.38 4.41 0.24
C ASP A 120 -5.98 3.02 0.00
N GLY A 121 -7.21 2.96 -0.55
CA GLY A 121 -7.89 1.71 -0.92
C GLY A 121 -8.26 0.86 0.29
N VAL A 122 -8.82 1.48 1.34
CA VAL A 122 -9.09 0.83 2.63
C VAL A 122 -10.57 0.56 2.89
N THR A 123 -11.49 1.15 2.10
CA THR A 123 -12.94 0.96 2.28
C THR A 123 -13.36 -0.45 1.87
N SER A 124 -14.40 -0.99 2.54
CA SER A 124 -15.00 -2.28 2.19
C SER A 124 -15.56 -2.28 0.77
N THR A 125 -16.17 -1.15 0.36
CA THR A 125 -16.69 -0.98 -1.00
C THR A 125 -15.58 -0.97 -2.05
N GLY A 126 -14.48 -0.24 -1.80
CA GLY A 126 -13.30 -0.20 -2.68
C GLY A 126 -12.66 -1.58 -2.84
N PHE A 127 -12.49 -2.30 -1.73
CA PHE A 127 -11.99 -3.68 -1.75
C PHE A 127 -12.90 -4.61 -2.56
N GLY A 128 -14.22 -4.53 -2.37
CA GLY A 128 -15.19 -5.33 -3.12
C GLY A 128 -15.09 -5.07 -4.62
N ARG A 129 -15.09 -3.82 -5.06
CA ARG A 129 -14.96 -3.43 -6.47
C ARG A 129 -13.62 -3.89 -7.06
N MET A 130 -12.51 -3.61 -6.38
CA MET A 130 -11.19 -4.07 -6.82
C MET A 130 -11.13 -5.59 -6.99
N SER A 131 -11.71 -6.34 -6.04
CA SER A 131 -11.76 -7.80 -6.10
C SER A 131 -12.56 -8.32 -7.31
N MET A 132 -13.57 -7.58 -7.76
CA MET A 132 -14.40 -7.87 -8.93
C MET A 132 -13.86 -7.25 -10.24
N GLN A 133 -12.65 -6.68 -10.20
CA GLN A 133 -12.03 -5.97 -11.33
C GLN A 133 -12.84 -4.75 -11.81
N GLU A 134 -13.64 -4.17 -10.93
CA GLU A 134 -14.32 -2.90 -11.16
C GLU A 134 -13.41 -1.71 -10.80
N LYS A 135 -13.73 -0.53 -11.34
CA LYS A 135 -12.95 0.69 -11.07
C LYS A 135 -12.99 1.07 -9.58
N ALA A 136 -11.85 1.00 -8.92
CA ALA A 136 -11.60 1.46 -7.56
C ALA A 136 -10.10 1.68 -7.35
N TYR A 137 -9.74 2.45 -6.34
CA TYR A 137 -8.36 2.55 -5.90
C TYR A 137 -7.97 1.28 -5.15
N GLY A 138 -6.81 0.74 -5.47
CA GLY A 138 -6.29 -0.43 -4.78
C GLY A 138 -5.59 -0.04 -3.48
N SER A 139 -5.63 -0.94 -2.48
CA SER A 139 -4.84 -0.74 -1.26
C SER A 139 -3.38 -0.46 -1.60
N CYS A 140 -2.82 0.63 -1.06
CA CYS A 140 -1.56 1.22 -1.54
C CYS A 140 -0.37 0.26 -1.50
N THR A 141 -0.20 -0.52 -0.43
CA THR A 141 0.92 -1.46 -0.33
C THR A 141 0.79 -2.62 -1.32
N PRO A 142 -0.32 -3.35 -1.40
CA PRO A 142 -0.53 -4.38 -2.42
C PRO A 142 -0.40 -3.84 -3.84
N TYR A 143 -1.02 -2.71 -4.13
CA TYR A 143 -0.95 -2.15 -5.48
C TYR A 143 0.47 -1.67 -5.83
N GLY A 144 1.21 -1.14 -4.86
CA GLY A 144 2.63 -0.83 -5.01
C GLY A 144 3.47 -2.07 -5.32
N ILE A 145 3.17 -3.21 -4.71
CA ILE A 145 3.79 -4.52 -5.03
C ILE A 145 3.45 -4.92 -6.47
N MET A 146 2.18 -4.83 -6.87
CA MET A 146 1.77 -5.17 -8.25
C MET A 146 2.47 -4.30 -9.28
N ARG A 147 2.59 -2.99 -9.04
CA ARG A 147 3.34 -2.06 -9.90
C ARG A 147 4.82 -2.45 -9.99
N LEU A 148 5.42 -2.84 -8.87
CA LEU A 148 6.80 -3.28 -8.82
C LEU A 148 7.01 -4.56 -9.64
N LEU A 149 6.18 -5.57 -9.45
CA LEU A 149 6.22 -6.82 -10.22
C LEU A 149 6.06 -6.57 -11.72
N LYS A 150 5.13 -5.69 -12.11
CA LYS A 150 4.90 -5.30 -13.50
C LYS A 150 6.11 -4.61 -14.12
N GLU A 151 6.75 -3.66 -13.40
CA GLU A 151 7.93 -2.94 -13.88
C GLU A 151 9.08 -3.90 -14.21
N TYR A 152 9.30 -4.87 -13.34
CA TYR A 152 10.33 -5.89 -13.55
C TYR A 152 9.89 -7.06 -14.44
N LYS A 153 8.72 -6.93 -15.09
CA LYS A 153 8.18 -7.92 -16.05
C LYS A 153 8.05 -9.32 -15.45
N ILE A 154 7.70 -9.40 -14.18
CA ILE A 154 7.44 -10.67 -13.50
C ILE A 154 6.08 -11.19 -13.96
N SER A 155 6.08 -12.34 -14.63
CA SER A 155 4.83 -13.02 -15.03
C SER A 155 4.14 -13.64 -13.82
N LEU A 156 2.86 -13.38 -13.66
CA LEU A 156 2.00 -13.88 -12.59
C LEU A 156 1.07 -15.01 -13.09
N GLU A 157 0.75 -15.00 -14.37
CA GLU A 157 -0.18 -15.96 -14.99
C GLU A 157 0.30 -17.41 -14.79
N GLY A 158 -0.60 -18.25 -14.26
CA GLY A 158 -0.34 -19.65 -13.96
C GLY A 158 0.62 -19.93 -12.79
N LYS A 159 1.09 -18.89 -12.09
CA LYS A 159 1.98 -19.04 -10.92
C LYS A 159 1.22 -19.39 -9.66
N SER A 160 1.83 -20.22 -8.82
CA SER A 160 1.37 -20.45 -7.45
C SER A 160 1.90 -19.33 -6.55
N ALA A 161 1.00 -18.54 -5.96
CA ALA A 161 1.34 -17.46 -5.06
C ALA A 161 0.87 -17.75 -3.63
N VAL A 162 1.73 -17.53 -2.65
CA VAL A 162 1.40 -17.66 -1.23
C VAL A 162 1.53 -16.30 -0.56
N VAL A 163 0.44 -15.82 0.01
CA VAL A 163 0.40 -14.61 0.82
C VAL A 163 0.35 -15.02 2.29
N VAL A 164 1.42 -14.75 3.02
CA VAL A 164 1.49 -15.03 4.47
C VAL A 164 1.08 -13.78 5.21
N GLY A 165 -0.18 -13.74 5.61
CA GLY A 165 -0.87 -12.61 6.22
C GLY A 165 -2.28 -12.45 5.65
N ARG A 166 -3.22 -11.98 6.47
CA ARG A 166 -4.64 -11.80 6.06
C ARG A 166 -5.26 -10.50 6.56
N SER A 167 -4.44 -9.48 6.78
CA SER A 167 -4.96 -8.18 7.20
C SER A 167 -5.89 -7.59 6.14
N PRO A 168 -6.91 -6.78 6.54
CA PRO A 168 -7.83 -6.17 5.60
C PRO A 168 -7.16 -5.16 4.65
N ILE A 169 -6.05 -4.56 5.07
CA ILE A 169 -5.37 -3.50 4.30
C ILE A 169 -4.17 -4.00 3.48
N LEU A 170 -3.72 -5.24 3.69
CA LEU A 170 -2.57 -5.80 2.97
C LEU A 170 -2.81 -7.22 2.46
N GLY A 171 -2.94 -8.20 3.36
CA GLY A 171 -2.95 -9.62 2.98
C GLY A 171 -4.12 -10.01 2.09
N LYS A 172 -5.35 -9.61 2.44
CA LYS A 172 -6.54 -9.88 1.62
C LYS A 172 -6.50 -9.15 0.28
N PRO A 173 -6.23 -7.83 0.22
CA PRO A 173 -6.10 -7.12 -1.06
C PRO A 173 -5.00 -7.68 -1.95
N MET A 174 -3.85 -8.02 -1.37
CA MET A 174 -2.74 -8.61 -2.12
C MET A 174 -3.14 -9.91 -2.81
N ALA A 175 -3.84 -10.78 -2.08
CA ALA A 175 -4.29 -12.04 -2.63
C ALA A 175 -5.28 -11.86 -3.80
N MET A 176 -6.22 -10.91 -3.68
CA MET A 176 -7.18 -10.62 -4.75
C MET A 176 -6.49 -9.99 -5.96
N MET A 177 -5.53 -9.09 -5.77
CA MET A 177 -4.78 -8.51 -6.89
C MET A 177 -3.95 -9.55 -7.65
N LEU A 178 -3.31 -10.48 -6.94
CA LEU A 178 -2.60 -11.60 -7.57
C LEU A 178 -3.55 -12.54 -8.33
N LEU A 179 -4.72 -12.84 -7.75
CA LEU A 179 -5.76 -13.63 -8.42
C LEU A 179 -6.25 -12.95 -9.70
N ASN A 180 -6.47 -11.65 -9.66
CA ASN A 180 -6.92 -10.86 -10.81
C ASN A 180 -5.89 -10.85 -11.96
N GLU A 181 -4.62 -11.10 -11.67
CA GLU A 181 -3.54 -11.28 -12.65
C GLU A 181 -3.27 -12.76 -12.97
N ASN A 182 -4.29 -13.64 -12.80
CA ASN A 182 -4.28 -15.05 -13.14
C ASN A 182 -3.29 -15.93 -12.33
N ALA A 183 -2.88 -15.52 -11.15
CA ALA A 183 -2.16 -16.40 -10.24
C ALA A 183 -3.12 -17.32 -9.47
N THR A 184 -2.67 -18.52 -9.12
CA THR A 184 -3.35 -19.37 -8.13
C THR A 184 -2.88 -18.98 -6.74
N VAL A 185 -3.79 -18.53 -5.87
CA VAL A 185 -3.41 -17.89 -4.60
C VAL A 185 -3.83 -18.70 -3.38
N THR A 186 -2.89 -18.88 -2.47
CA THR A 186 -3.12 -19.41 -1.12
C THR A 186 -2.86 -18.31 -0.08
N ILE A 187 -3.84 -18.06 0.80
CA ILE A 187 -3.69 -17.13 1.92
C ILE A 187 -3.38 -17.93 3.19
N CYS A 188 -2.24 -17.64 3.83
CA CYS A 188 -1.83 -18.23 5.07
C CYS A 188 -1.97 -17.26 6.25
N HIS A 189 -2.19 -17.79 7.44
CA HIS A 189 -2.42 -16.99 8.65
C HIS A 189 -2.06 -17.78 9.92
N SER A 190 -2.18 -17.19 11.09
CA SER A 190 -1.82 -17.77 12.40
C SER A 190 -2.49 -19.11 12.74
N LYS A 191 -3.52 -19.54 11.99
CA LYS A 191 -4.20 -20.83 12.16
C LYS A 191 -3.88 -21.84 11.05
N THR A 192 -3.04 -21.44 10.09
CA THR A 192 -2.60 -22.33 9.01
C THR A 192 -1.70 -23.41 9.57
N LYS A 193 -1.99 -24.66 9.22
CA LYS A 193 -1.13 -25.81 9.54
C LYS A 193 -0.13 -26.02 8.40
N ASN A 194 1.02 -26.59 8.71
CA ASN A 194 2.07 -26.94 7.75
C ASN A 194 2.50 -25.75 6.88
N LEU A 195 2.66 -24.58 7.52
CA LEU A 195 3.03 -23.35 6.81
C LEU A 195 4.34 -23.49 6.00
N PRO A 196 5.41 -24.12 6.50
CA PRO A 196 6.63 -24.31 5.73
C PRO A 196 6.42 -25.05 4.40
N GLU A 197 5.63 -26.12 4.41
CA GLU A 197 5.33 -26.92 3.21
C GLU A 197 4.52 -26.12 2.19
N ILE A 198 3.56 -25.29 2.65
CA ILE A 198 2.77 -24.44 1.78
C ILE A 198 3.68 -23.38 1.13
N VAL A 199 4.52 -22.71 1.92
CA VAL A 199 5.46 -21.70 1.42
C VAL A 199 6.45 -22.32 0.42
N SER A 200 6.94 -23.54 0.69
CA SER A 200 7.92 -24.22 -0.18
C SER A 200 7.35 -24.65 -1.53
N SER A 201 6.03 -24.69 -1.67
CA SER A 201 5.39 -24.99 -2.96
C SER A 201 5.20 -23.77 -3.87
N ALA A 202 5.36 -22.56 -3.34
CA ALA A 202 5.01 -21.32 -4.03
C ALA A 202 6.08 -20.84 -5.02
N ASP A 203 5.64 -20.32 -6.16
CA ASP A 203 6.49 -19.58 -7.11
C ASP A 203 6.71 -18.14 -6.64
N ILE A 204 5.70 -17.59 -5.96
CA ILE A 204 5.70 -16.21 -5.45
C ILE A 204 5.31 -16.24 -3.98
N ILE A 205 6.12 -15.65 -3.13
CA ILE A 205 5.86 -15.53 -1.70
C ILE A 205 5.73 -14.06 -1.34
N VAL A 206 4.65 -13.69 -0.65
CA VAL A 206 4.46 -12.35 -0.08
C VAL A 206 4.40 -12.47 1.44
N GLY A 207 5.40 -11.95 2.13
CA GLY A 207 5.43 -11.85 3.59
C GLY A 207 4.70 -10.60 4.07
N ALA A 208 3.68 -10.76 4.91
CA ALA A 208 2.82 -9.69 5.41
C ALA A 208 2.25 -10.02 6.81
N VAL A 209 3.14 -10.46 7.72
CA VAL A 209 2.76 -10.94 9.06
C VAL A 209 3.05 -9.94 10.18
N GLY A 210 3.93 -8.96 9.93
CA GLY A 210 4.34 -7.98 10.93
C GLY A 210 5.22 -8.57 12.04
N ILE A 211 5.97 -9.64 11.75
CA ILE A 211 6.88 -10.31 12.69
C ILE A 211 8.25 -10.42 12.04
N PRO A 212 9.32 -9.86 12.67
CA PRO A 212 10.66 -9.86 12.09
C PRO A 212 11.16 -11.25 11.73
N LYS A 213 11.62 -11.44 10.49
CA LYS A 213 12.25 -12.68 10.00
C LYS A 213 11.43 -13.96 10.33
N PHE A 214 10.10 -13.86 10.31
CA PHE A 214 9.21 -14.96 10.61
C PHE A 214 9.30 -16.07 9.55
N ILE A 215 9.26 -15.70 8.27
CA ILE A 215 9.38 -16.66 7.16
C ILE A 215 10.85 -16.99 6.97
N LYS A 216 11.20 -18.27 7.17
CA LYS A 216 12.57 -18.72 7.12
C LYS A 216 13.02 -19.01 5.70
N SER A 217 14.30 -18.81 5.46
CA SER A 217 14.90 -19.02 4.13
C SER A 217 14.81 -20.48 3.65
N ASP A 218 14.86 -21.45 4.55
CA ASP A 218 14.72 -22.88 4.25
C ASP A 218 13.31 -23.30 3.84
N TRP A 219 12.29 -22.46 4.09
CA TRP A 219 10.92 -22.68 3.59
C TRP A 219 10.75 -22.31 2.14
N ILE A 220 11.67 -21.55 1.55
CA ILE A 220 11.51 -20.97 0.22
C ILE A 220 12.21 -21.83 -0.81
N LYS A 221 11.48 -22.27 -1.84
CA LYS A 221 12.06 -23.06 -2.92
C LYS A 221 13.02 -22.24 -3.80
N ASP A 222 13.93 -22.94 -4.48
CA ASP A 222 14.83 -22.32 -5.41
C ASP A 222 14.08 -21.65 -6.58
N ASN A 223 14.57 -20.51 -7.02
CA ASN A 223 14.01 -19.67 -8.07
C ASN A 223 12.64 -19.03 -7.73
N ALA A 224 12.19 -19.07 -6.48
CA ALA A 224 11.00 -18.34 -6.09
C ALA A 224 11.18 -16.82 -6.18
N ILE A 225 10.09 -16.10 -6.36
CA ILE A 225 10.01 -14.64 -6.27
C ILE A 225 9.57 -14.28 -4.85
N VAL A 226 10.37 -13.46 -4.18
CA VAL A 226 10.19 -13.16 -2.76
C VAL A 226 9.88 -11.69 -2.56
N VAL A 227 8.69 -11.40 -2.08
CA VAL A 227 8.21 -10.05 -1.78
C VAL A 227 8.03 -9.89 -0.28
N ASP A 228 8.81 -9.04 0.32
CA ASP A 228 8.74 -8.76 1.75
C ASP A 228 8.06 -7.40 1.97
N ALA A 229 6.85 -7.42 2.52
CA ALA A 229 6.08 -6.22 2.84
C ALA A 229 6.25 -5.77 4.29
N GLY A 230 7.02 -6.49 5.10
CA GLY A 230 7.36 -6.13 6.46
C GLY A 230 8.41 -5.03 6.53
N TYR A 231 8.35 -4.24 7.59
CA TYR A 231 9.39 -3.30 7.98
C TYR A 231 9.45 -3.19 9.50
N HIS A 232 10.62 -3.41 10.07
CA HIS A 232 10.85 -3.38 11.52
C HIS A 232 11.99 -2.41 11.88
N PRO A 233 12.07 -1.97 13.15
CA PRO A 233 13.11 -1.04 13.63
C PRO A 233 14.54 -1.53 13.34
N GLU A 234 14.75 -2.83 13.32
CA GLU A 234 16.03 -3.50 13.01
C GLU A 234 16.39 -3.42 11.52
N LYS A 235 15.60 -2.70 10.71
CA LYS A 235 15.75 -2.59 9.25
C LYS A 235 15.68 -3.93 8.53
N CYS A 236 14.89 -4.86 9.04
CA CYS A 236 14.55 -6.11 8.39
C CYS A 236 13.05 -6.16 8.08
N GLY A 237 12.64 -7.14 7.29
CA GLY A 237 11.26 -7.45 6.98
C GLY A 237 10.73 -8.66 7.73
N ASP A 238 9.64 -9.22 7.23
CA ASP A 238 8.99 -10.42 7.74
C ASP A 238 9.69 -11.71 7.26
N ILE A 239 10.58 -11.60 6.27
CA ILE A 239 11.28 -12.73 5.65
C ILE A 239 12.77 -12.67 6.02
N ASP A 240 13.36 -13.82 6.32
CA ASP A 240 14.81 -13.94 6.52
C ASP A 240 15.53 -13.94 5.17
N LEU A 241 15.83 -12.73 4.67
CA LEU A 241 16.38 -12.53 3.32
C LEU A 241 17.82 -13.01 3.16
N GLU A 242 18.61 -13.14 4.22
CA GLU A 242 20.03 -13.51 4.10
C GLU A 242 20.24 -14.85 3.37
N GLY A 243 19.42 -15.85 3.70
CA GLY A 243 19.47 -17.15 3.03
C GLY A 243 18.67 -17.22 1.73
N VAL A 244 17.84 -16.21 1.44
CA VAL A 244 16.92 -16.20 0.29
C VAL A 244 17.58 -15.65 -0.96
N ILE A 245 18.43 -14.63 -0.84
CA ILE A 245 19.01 -13.87 -1.98
C ILE A 245 19.73 -14.78 -2.97
N SER A 246 20.46 -15.79 -2.49
CA SER A 246 21.21 -16.71 -3.35
C SER A 246 20.33 -17.74 -4.08
N ARG A 247 19.10 -17.97 -3.59
CA ARG A 247 18.19 -19.01 -4.08
C ARG A 247 17.00 -18.46 -4.88
N SER A 248 16.62 -17.21 -4.64
CA SER A 248 15.49 -16.58 -5.33
C SER A 248 15.84 -16.16 -6.76
N SER A 249 14.83 -16.11 -7.63
CA SER A 249 14.95 -15.48 -8.96
C SER A 249 14.79 -13.95 -8.90
N ALA A 250 13.96 -13.47 -7.98
CA ALA A 250 13.79 -12.06 -7.70
C ALA A 250 13.42 -11.84 -6.22
N TYR A 251 13.76 -10.69 -5.66
CA TYR A 251 13.37 -10.34 -4.30
C TYR A 251 13.26 -8.83 -4.09
N THR A 252 12.44 -8.41 -3.13
CA THR A 252 12.41 -7.02 -2.65
C THR A 252 13.43 -6.82 -1.52
N PRO A 253 14.30 -5.81 -1.57
CA PRO A 253 15.17 -5.48 -0.44
C PRO A 253 14.36 -4.81 0.68
N VAL A 254 14.78 -5.01 1.93
CA VAL A 254 14.27 -4.29 3.09
C VAL A 254 15.45 -3.64 3.83
N PRO A 255 15.49 -2.29 3.89
CA PRO A 255 14.60 -1.30 3.29
C PRO A 255 14.81 -1.13 1.77
N GLY A 256 13.85 -0.46 1.11
CA GLY A 256 14.01 -0.01 -0.27
C GLY A 256 13.14 -0.72 -1.32
N GLY A 257 12.50 -1.83 -0.96
CA GLY A 257 11.56 -2.54 -1.83
C GLY A 257 10.13 -1.99 -1.74
N VAL A 258 9.30 -2.61 -0.92
CA VAL A 258 7.85 -2.33 -0.86
C VAL A 258 7.52 -0.96 -0.25
N GLY A 259 8.16 -0.55 0.85
CA GLY A 259 7.82 0.68 1.56
C GLY A 259 7.79 1.94 0.69
N PRO A 260 8.82 2.25 -0.12
CA PRO A 260 8.79 3.38 -1.05
C PRO A 260 7.62 3.33 -2.04
N MET A 261 7.23 2.13 -2.49
CA MET A 261 6.13 1.93 -3.43
C MET A 261 4.77 2.20 -2.81
N THR A 262 4.60 1.91 -1.52
CA THR A 262 3.37 2.26 -0.78
C THR A 262 3.08 3.76 -0.84
N ILE A 263 4.07 4.59 -0.47
CA ILE A 263 3.93 6.05 -0.50
C ILE A 263 3.76 6.55 -1.95
N ASN A 264 4.55 6.01 -2.88
CA ASN A 264 4.47 6.38 -4.29
C ASN A 264 3.10 6.06 -4.90
N THR A 265 2.49 4.94 -4.52
CA THR A 265 1.14 4.56 -4.97
C THR A 265 0.07 5.50 -4.39
N LEU A 266 0.17 5.87 -3.13
CA LEU A 266 -0.73 6.85 -2.51
C LEU A 266 -0.70 8.20 -3.25
N ILE A 267 0.49 8.69 -3.59
CA ILE A 267 0.66 9.93 -4.37
C ILE A 267 0.04 9.78 -5.75
N MET A 268 0.30 8.67 -6.43
CA MET A 268 -0.27 8.38 -7.74
C MET A 268 -1.80 8.38 -7.70
N GLN A 269 -2.39 7.63 -6.78
CA GLN A 269 -3.86 7.52 -6.65
C GLN A 269 -4.52 8.85 -6.26
N THR A 270 -3.84 9.68 -5.44
CA THR A 270 -4.33 11.03 -5.14
C THR A 270 -4.33 11.92 -6.39
N LEU A 271 -3.30 11.79 -7.22
CA LEU A 271 -3.21 12.52 -8.48
C LEU A 271 -4.28 12.07 -9.48
N GLU A 272 -4.49 10.76 -9.63
CA GLU A 272 -5.56 10.18 -10.45
C GLU A 272 -6.96 10.60 -9.96
N SER A 273 -7.14 10.66 -8.64
CA SER A 273 -8.38 11.15 -8.06
C SER A 273 -8.63 12.63 -8.38
N CYS A 274 -7.60 13.46 -8.33
CA CYS A 274 -7.69 14.86 -8.72
C CYS A 274 -8.04 15.01 -10.21
N GLU A 275 -7.38 14.26 -11.08
CA GLU A 275 -7.65 14.27 -12.52
C GLU A 275 -9.10 13.85 -12.81
N ALA A 276 -9.58 12.79 -12.16
CA ALA A 276 -10.96 12.33 -12.32
C ALA A 276 -12.00 13.32 -11.78
N GLN A 277 -11.72 14.02 -10.67
CA GLN A 277 -12.61 15.04 -10.11
C GLN A 277 -12.66 16.33 -10.95
N LEU A 278 -11.64 16.57 -11.77
CA LEU A 278 -11.52 17.73 -12.67
C LEU A 278 -11.86 17.38 -14.13
N ASP A 279 -12.33 16.18 -14.42
CA ASP A 279 -12.64 15.66 -15.76
C ASP A 279 -11.46 15.84 -16.75
N LEU A 280 -10.24 15.48 -16.29
CA LEU A 280 -8.98 15.64 -17.06
C LEU A 280 -8.47 14.34 -17.67
N ASP A 281 -9.29 13.36 -17.89
CA ASP A 281 -8.93 12.06 -18.51
C ASP A 281 -8.44 12.19 -19.96
#